data_a49d242d6c6af1034e89a61b41ae7674
#
_entry.id   a49d242d6c6af1034e89a61b41ae7674
#
_cell.length_a   1.000
_cell.length_b   1.000
_cell.length_c   1.000
_cell.angle_alpha   90.00
_cell.angle_beta   90.00
_cell.angle_gamma   90.00
#
_symmetry.space_group_name_H-M   'P 1'
#
loop_
_entity.id
_entity.type
_entity.pdbx_description
1 polymer ?
#
loop_
_entity_poly.entity_id
_entity_poly.type
_entity_poly.pdbx_seq_one_letter_code
_entity_poly.pdbx_strand_id
1 'polypeptide(L)'
;NGEYLINAQGEDVVAGIRTPQQITKIGSQRWAERAGISEEERAANYPSMEEAMPELYKELDALQDKLEKHYRDMQDMEFTVQEGKLWFLQTRNGKRTGTAMVKIAMDLLHEGMIDEKTAILRCEPQKLDELLHPVFDKLALSKAKVITQGLPASPGAACGQIVFHADDAEEWHDDGKKVIMVRIETSPEDLAGMSAAEGILTARGGMTSHAAVVARGMGKCCVSGAGSINVDYKAKTVEIEDVVYKEGDYISLNGTTGQVYAGQIETKAAELSGDFKELMDLCDKYTKMEIRTNADTPHDAKVARTFGAKGIGLTRTEHMFFDDQKIVAMREMILADTVEGREKALAKLLPYQKADFYGILKAMDGCHVNIRFLD
;
A
#
# COMPACT_ATOMS: atom_id res chain seq x y z
N ASN A 1 -7.81 21.75 6.90
CA ASN A 1 -6.51 21.65 7.59
C ASN A 1 -5.60 22.77 7.13
N GLY A 2 -4.86 23.37 8.04
CA GLY A 2 -3.91 24.44 7.72
C GLY A 2 -3.16 24.89 8.96
N GLU A 3 -2.08 25.62 8.74
CA GLU A 3 -1.17 26.06 9.78
C GLU A 3 -0.82 27.54 9.57
N TYR A 4 -0.46 28.24 10.63
CA TYR A 4 0.01 29.61 10.58
C TYR A 4 1.14 29.84 11.58
N LEU A 5 1.96 30.85 11.33
CA LEU A 5 3.02 31.32 12.22
C LEU A 5 2.95 32.84 12.38
N ILE A 6 3.17 33.30 13.60
CA ILE A 6 3.24 34.73 13.91
C ILE A 6 4.67 35.24 13.70
N ASN A 7 4.81 36.36 13.00
CA ASN A 7 6.10 37.02 12.70
C ASN A 7 7.10 36.00 12.08
N ALA A 8 6.69 35.35 11.01
CA ALA A 8 7.49 34.36 10.31
C ALA A 8 7.35 34.53 8.79
N GLN A 9 8.27 33.92 8.06
CA GLN A 9 8.18 33.76 6.60
C GLN A 9 7.79 32.31 6.28
N GLY A 10 7.25 32.05 5.08
CA GLY A 10 6.85 30.72 4.66
C GLY A 10 7.99 29.69 4.72
N GLU A 11 9.22 30.12 4.56
CA GLU A 11 10.44 29.31 4.68
C GLU A 11 10.62 28.76 6.10
N ASP A 12 10.22 29.48 7.15
CA ASP A 12 10.29 29.04 8.55
C ASP A 12 9.38 27.83 8.83
N VAL A 13 8.23 27.75 8.11
CA VAL A 13 7.30 26.62 8.19
C VAL A 13 7.91 25.39 7.50
N VAL A 14 8.41 25.57 6.28
CA VAL A 14 8.96 24.48 5.45
C VAL A 14 10.26 23.91 6.05
N ALA A 15 11.10 24.75 6.63
CA ALA A 15 12.36 24.34 7.26
C ALA A 15 12.17 23.67 8.63
N GLY A 16 10.96 23.68 9.21
CA GLY A 16 10.68 23.04 10.49
C GLY A 16 11.38 23.70 11.69
N ILE A 17 11.84 24.95 11.55
CA ILE A 17 12.59 25.68 12.59
C ILE A 17 11.68 26.09 13.75
N ARG A 18 10.40 26.30 13.46
CA ARG A 18 9.39 26.72 14.43
C ARG A 18 8.16 25.81 14.30
N THR A 19 7.51 25.53 15.44
CA THR A 19 6.26 24.76 15.45
C THR A 19 5.09 25.65 15.03
N PRO A 20 4.41 25.36 13.91
CA PRO A 20 3.28 26.15 13.46
C PRO A 20 2.03 25.87 14.30
N GLN A 21 1.17 26.86 14.40
CA GLN A 21 -0.13 26.78 15.06
C GLN A 21 -1.19 26.40 14.03
N GLN A 22 -2.24 25.70 14.48
CA GLN A 22 -3.29 25.21 13.60
C GLN A 22 -4.34 26.30 13.30
N ILE A 23 -4.93 26.26 12.11
CA ILE A 23 -5.98 27.21 11.71
C ILE A 23 -7.25 27.03 12.55
N THR A 24 -7.70 25.76 12.71
CA THR A 24 -8.95 25.45 13.44
C THR A 24 -8.70 24.99 14.86
N LYS A 25 -9.64 25.26 15.76
CA LYS A 25 -9.59 24.80 17.16
C LYS A 25 -9.53 23.26 17.24
N ILE A 26 -10.37 22.57 16.48
CA ILE A 26 -10.37 21.10 16.45
C ILE A 26 -9.01 20.57 15.94
N GLY A 27 -8.41 21.21 14.94
CA GLY A 27 -7.08 20.86 14.46
C GLY A 27 -6.02 21.02 15.56
N SER A 28 -6.06 22.14 16.31
CA SER A 28 -5.16 22.43 17.41
C SER A 28 -5.32 21.40 18.54
N GLN A 29 -6.53 21.03 18.91
CA GLN A 29 -6.81 20.02 19.93
C GLN A 29 -6.26 18.64 19.54
N ARG A 30 -6.52 18.19 18.32
CA ARG A 30 -5.98 16.91 17.80
C ARG A 30 -4.45 16.91 17.70
N TRP A 31 -3.86 18.05 17.39
CA TRP A 31 -2.41 18.21 17.39
C TRP A 31 -1.84 18.06 18.80
N ALA A 32 -2.44 18.74 19.81
CA ALA A 32 -2.02 18.70 21.20
C ALA A 32 -2.12 17.28 21.80
N GLU A 33 -3.22 16.55 21.54
CA GLU A 33 -3.38 15.15 21.93
C GLU A 33 -2.22 14.28 21.43
N ARG A 34 -1.83 14.44 20.16
CA ARG A 34 -0.72 13.69 19.56
C ARG A 34 0.64 14.08 20.14
N ALA A 35 0.80 15.35 20.49
CA ALA A 35 2.03 15.88 21.08
C ALA A 35 2.14 15.62 22.59
N GLY A 36 1.08 15.10 23.22
CA GLY A 36 1.04 14.88 24.66
C GLY A 36 0.96 16.17 25.48
N ILE A 37 0.41 17.26 24.88
CA ILE A 37 0.28 18.60 25.48
C ILE A 37 -1.13 18.73 26.08
N SER A 38 -1.24 19.27 27.31
CA SER A 38 -2.53 19.52 27.94
C SER A 38 -3.34 20.61 27.23
N GLU A 39 -4.68 20.59 27.39
CA GLU A 39 -5.53 21.61 26.77
C GLU A 39 -5.24 23.03 27.35
N GLU A 40 -4.86 23.12 28.61
CA GLU A 40 -4.47 24.39 29.24
C GLU A 40 -3.21 24.97 28.62
N GLU A 41 -2.19 24.12 28.41
CA GLU A 41 -0.95 24.51 27.77
C GLU A 41 -1.16 24.82 26.27
N ARG A 42 -1.98 24.03 25.57
CA ARG A 42 -2.36 24.27 24.19
C ARG A 42 -3.02 25.63 24.02
N ALA A 43 -4.04 25.91 24.83
CA ALA A 43 -4.78 27.17 24.74
C ALA A 43 -3.91 28.40 25.08
N ALA A 44 -2.95 28.26 25.99
CA ALA A 44 -2.06 29.32 26.39
C ALA A 44 -0.95 29.60 25.39
N ASN A 45 -0.31 28.55 24.83
CA ASN A 45 0.92 28.66 24.04
C ASN A 45 0.74 28.39 22.54
N TYR A 46 -0.32 27.65 22.17
CA TYR A 46 -0.59 27.18 20.80
C TYR A 46 -2.06 27.38 20.38
N PRO A 47 -2.66 28.58 20.62
CA PRO A 47 -4.04 28.82 20.22
C PRO A 47 -4.18 28.69 18.70
N SER A 48 -5.32 28.19 18.25
CA SER A 48 -5.63 28.19 16.80
C SER A 48 -5.88 29.60 16.28
N MET A 49 -5.82 29.80 14.96
CA MET A 49 -6.21 31.08 14.34
C MET A 49 -7.69 31.40 14.65
N GLU A 50 -8.56 30.40 14.70
CA GLU A 50 -9.96 30.53 15.09
C GLU A 50 -10.13 31.17 16.48
N GLU A 51 -9.25 30.83 17.43
CA GLU A 51 -9.26 31.38 18.80
C GLU A 51 -8.53 32.71 18.90
N ALA A 52 -7.37 32.84 18.25
CA ALA A 52 -6.50 34.02 18.35
C ALA A 52 -6.95 35.18 17.47
N MET A 53 -7.55 34.90 16.32
CA MET A 53 -7.95 35.89 15.32
C MET A 53 -9.32 35.55 14.70
N PRO A 54 -10.41 35.50 15.49
CA PRO A 54 -11.69 34.96 15.05
C PRO A 54 -12.31 35.66 13.85
N GLU A 55 -12.14 36.98 13.70
CA GLU A 55 -12.70 37.69 12.54
C GLU A 55 -11.93 37.39 11.25
N LEU A 56 -10.61 37.29 11.33
CA LEU A 56 -9.80 36.90 10.18
C LEU A 56 -9.98 35.42 9.80
N TYR A 57 -10.22 34.57 10.79
CA TYR A 57 -10.59 33.19 10.54
C TYR A 57 -11.91 33.09 9.79
N LYS A 58 -12.94 33.82 10.18
CA LYS A 58 -14.23 33.87 9.46
C LYS A 58 -14.07 34.37 8.02
N GLU A 59 -13.22 35.38 7.80
CA GLU A 59 -12.91 35.88 6.46
C GLU A 59 -12.21 34.81 5.62
N LEU A 60 -11.20 34.12 6.19
CA LEU A 60 -10.49 33.02 5.55
C LEU A 60 -11.45 31.88 5.17
N ASP A 61 -12.32 31.46 6.08
CA ASP A 61 -13.29 30.41 5.89
C ASP A 61 -14.28 30.72 4.76
N ALA A 62 -14.82 31.94 4.76
CA ALA A 62 -15.71 32.41 3.69
C ALA A 62 -15.03 32.48 2.32
N LEU A 63 -13.75 32.83 2.28
CA LEU A 63 -12.96 32.86 1.04
C LEU A 63 -12.59 31.48 0.55
N GLN A 64 -12.29 30.54 1.47
CA GLN A 64 -12.10 29.12 1.17
C GLN A 64 -13.33 28.55 0.48
N ASP A 65 -14.49 28.71 1.08
CA ASP A 65 -15.78 28.28 0.52
C ASP A 65 -16.03 28.83 -0.89
N LYS A 66 -15.71 30.11 -1.09
CA LYS A 66 -15.86 30.75 -2.39
C LYS A 66 -14.93 30.16 -3.45
N LEU A 67 -13.68 29.87 -3.08
CA LEU A 67 -12.70 29.27 -3.96
C LEU A 67 -13.05 27.82 -4.31
N GLU A 68 -13.44 27.03 -3.30
CA GLU A 68 -13.90 25.65 -3.52
C GLU A 68 -15.10 25.58 -4.47
N LYS A 69 -16.11 26.42 -4.25
CA LYS A 69 -17.28 26.51 -5.15
C LYS A 69 -16.92 26.95 -6.56
N HIS A 70 -15.94 27.87 -6.69
CA HIS A 70 -15.50 28.36 -8.00
C HIS A 70 -14.74 27.30 -8.79
N TYR A 71 -13.74 26.65 -8.16
CA TYR A 71 -12.93 25.62 -8.79
C TYR A 71 -13.58 24.23 -8.77
N ARG A 72 -14.63 24.05 -7.97
CA ARG A 72 -15.28 22.77 -7.70
C ARG A 72 -14.30 21.69 -7.26
N ASP A 73 -13.27 22.11 -6.52
CA ASP A 73 -12.21 21.23 -6.00
C ASP A 73 -11.57 21.85 -4.77
N MET A 74 -10.98 21.01 -3.91
CA MET A 74 -10.20 21.43 -2.76
C MET A 74 -9.01 22.27 -3.20
N GLN A 75 -8.83 23.41 -2.55
CA GLN A 75 -7.76 24.37 -2.85
C GLN A 75 -6.71 24.39 -1.75
N ASP A 76 -5.45 24.44 -2.15
CA ASP A 76 -4.30 24.76 -1.33
C ASP A 76 -4.06 26.27 -1.41
N MET A 77 -4.07 26.95 -0.27
CA MET A 77 -4.06 28.40 -0.20
C MET A 77 -2.91 28.91 0.66
N GLU A 78 -2.21 29.90 0.16
CA GLU A 78 -1.19 30.62 0.90
C GLU A 78 -1.70 32.03 1.21
N PHE A 79 -1.58 32.46 2.46
CA PHE A 79 -2.04 33.78 2.90
C PHE A 79 -1.07 34.41 3.91
N THR A 80 -1.19 35.72 4.09
CA THR A 80 -0.53 36.44 5.17
C THR A 80 -1.51 37.40 5.83
N VAL A 81 -1.23 37.75 7.10
CA VAL A 81 -1.96 38.76 7.84
C VAL A 81 -1.00 39.92 8.13
N GLN A 82 -1.34 41.10 7.69
CA GLN A 82 -0.58 42.32 7.98
C GLN A 82 -1.52 43.43 8.42
N GLU A 83 -1.21 44.04 9.56
CA GLU A 83 -1.98 45.18 10.14
C GLU A 83 -3.48 44.83 10.32
N GLY A 84 -3.77 43.57 10.78
CA GLY A 84 -5.14 43.08 10.98
C GLY A 84 -5.92 42.83 9.71
N LYS A 85 -5.28 42.76 8.55
CA LYS A 85 -5.90 42.49 7.26
C LYS A 85 -5.35 41.21 6.64
N LEU A 86 -6.25 40.37 6.09
CA LEU A 86 -5.95 39.14 5.40
C LEU A 86 -5.56 39.43 3.95
N TRP A 87 -4.47 38.80 3.47
CA TRP A 87 -3.97 38.89 2.10
C TRP A 87 -3.75 37.48 1.57
N PHE A 88 -4.39 37.13 0.47
CA PHE A 88 -4.10 35.91 -0.29
C PHE A 88 -2.88 36.11 -1.17
N LEU A 89 -1.95 35.16 -1.08
CA LEU A 89 -0.72 35.17 -1.87
C LEU A 89 -0.82 34.24 -3.07
N GLN A 90 -1.38 33.03 -2.85
CA GLN A 90 -1.51 32.02 -3.88
C GLN A 90 -2.68 31.08 -3.58
N THR A 91 -3.31 30.55 -4.64
CA THR A 91 -4.19 29.39 -4.60
C THR A 91 -3.82 28.42 -5.71
N ARG A 92 -3.91 27.12 -5.42
CA ARG A 92 -3.65 26.03 -6.37
C ARG A 92 -4.46 24.81 -6.02
N ASN A 93 -4.63 23.90 -6.98
CA ASN A 93 -5.24 22.60 -6.68
C ASN A 93 -4.34 21.83 -5.69
N GLY A 94 -4.92 21.39 -4.60
CA GLY A 94 -4.19 20.69 -3.55
C GLY A 94 -3.64 19.35 -4.02
N LYS A 95 -2.35 19.12 -3.77
CA LYS A 95 -1.74 17.80 -3.92
C LYS A 95 -2.33 16.86 -2.87
N ARG A 96 -2.59 15.60 -3.24
CA ARG A 96 -3.28 14.65 -2.37
C ARG A 96 -2.73 13.24 -2.52
N THR A 97 -2.68 12.49 -1.43
CA THR A 97 -2.42 11.05 -1.41
C THR A 97 -3.62 10.29 -1.98
N GLY A 98 -3.47 8.99 -2.28
CA GLY A 98 -4.57 8.16 -2.75
C GLY A 98 -5.79 8.19 -1.82
N THR A 99 -5.58 8.07 -0.50
CA THR A 99 -6.65 8.13 0.50
C THR A 99 -7.37 9.50 0.50
N ALA A 100 -6.59 10.59 0.47
CA ALA A 100 -7.17 11.94 0.44
C ALA A 100 -7.91 12.20 -0.88
N MET A 101 -7.42 11.67 -2.00
CA MET A 101 -8.05 11.79 -3.31
C MET A 101 -9.45 11.17 -3.33
N VAL A 102 -9.58 9.95 -2.85
CA VAL A 102 -10.89 9.28 -2.76
C VAL A 102 -11.83 10.03 -1.83
N LYS A 103 -11.36 10.37 -0.63
CA LYS A 103 -12.15 11.12 0.37
C LYS A 103 -12.68 12.44 -0.20
N ILE A 104 -11.81 13.25 -0.82
CA ILE A 104 -12.19 14.54 -1.40
C ILE A 104 -13.18 14.37 -2.56
N ALA A 105 -12.95 13.39 -3.44
CA ALA A 105 -13.86 13.13 -4.55
C ALA A 105 -15.26 12.74 -4.07
N MET A 106 -15.36 11.91 -3.03
CA MET A 106 -16.63 11.48 -2.47
C MET A 106 -17.31 12.61 -1.69
N ASP A 107 -16.56 13.39 -0.90
CA ASP A 107 -17.13 14.56 -0.18
C ASP A 107 -17.72 15.58 -1.16
N LEU A 108 -16.98 15.95 -2.22
CA LEU A 108 -17.46 16.88 -3.25
C LEU A 108 -18.70 16.35 -4.01
N LEU A 109 -18.78 15.04 -4.20
CA LEU A 109 -19.95 14.39 -4.78
C LEU A 109 -21.15 14.49 -3.83
N HIS A 110 -21.00 14.16 -2.55
CA HIS A 110 -22.06 14.22 -1.54
C HIS A 110 -22.55 15.64 -1.30
N GLU A 111 -21.66 16.62 -1.39
CA GLU A 111 -22.00 18.05 -1.32
C GLU A 111 -22.67 18.58 -2.61
N GLY A 112 -22.75 17.77 -3.65
CA GLY A 112 -23.36 18.13 -4.93
C GLY A 112 -22.53 19.13 -5.75
N MET A 113 -21.25 19.31 -5.42
CA MET A 113 -20.35 20.18 -6.18
C MET A 113 -19.91 19.58 -7.51
N ILE A 114 -19.83 18.25 -7.58
CA ILE A 114 -19.46 17.51 -8.79
C ILE A 114 -20.44 16.35 -9.03
N ASP A 115 -20.50 15.85 -10.25
CA ASP A 115 -21.26 14.66 -10.60
C ASP A 115 -20.43 13.36 -10.43
N GLU A 116 -21.11 12.21 -10.48
CA GLU A 116 -20.49 10.89 -10.32
C GLU A 116 -19.35 10.64 -11.31
N LYS A 117 -19.53 11.05 -12.58
CA LYS A 117 -18.49 10.86 -13.60
C LYS A 117 -17.26 11.69 -13.33
N THR A 118 -17.47 12.93 -12.88
CA THR A 118 -16.37 13.82 -12.48
C THR A 118 -15.63 13.26 -11.27
N ALA A 119 -16.34 12.70 -10.28
CA ALA A 119 -15.72 12.05 -9.13
C ALA A 119 -14.81 10.90 -9.55
N ILE A 120 -15.27 10.01 -10.44
CA ILE A 120 -14.47 8.92 -11.00
C ILE A 120 -13.23 9.44 -11.74
N LEU A 121 -13.41 10.43 -12.63
CA LEU A 121 -12.33 10.98 -13.46
C LEU A 121 -11.25 11.71 -12.66
N ARG A 122 -11.56 12.18 -11.45
CA ARG A 122 -10.58 12.81 -10.54
C ARG A 122 -9.74 11.82 -9.77
N CYS A 123 -10.12 10.55 -9.76
CA CYS A 123 -9.38 9.50 -9.09
C CYS A 123 -8.37 8.86 -10.05
N GLU A 124 -7.09 9.18 -9.85
CA GLU A 124 -5.98 8.62 -10.61
C GLU A 124 -5.80 7.13 -10.27
N PRO A 125 -5.91 6.20 -11.25
CA PRO A 125 -5.84 4.75 -10.97
C PRO A 125 -4.55 4.32 -10.25
N GLN A 126 -3.41 4.96 -10.57
CA GLN A 126 -2.11 4.65 -9.95
C GLN A 126 -2.11 4.94 -8.44
N LYS A 127 -2.83 5.98 -8.00
CA LYS A 127 -2.96 6.31 -6.59
C LYS A 127 -3.97 5.41 -5.86
N LEU A 128 -4.92 4.79 -6.59
CA LEU A 128 -5.84 3.81 -6.03
C LEU A 128 -5.12 2.50 -5.69
N ASP A 129 -4.11 2.13 -6.49
CA ASP A 129 -3.30 0.93 -6.23
C ASP A 129 -2.64 0.97 -4.84
N GLU A 130 -2.19 2.14 -4.39
CA GLU A 130 -1.64 2.33 -3.04
C GLU A 130 -2.62 1.91 -1.93
N LEU A 131 -3.92 2.02 -2.16
CA LEU A 131 -4.97 1.71 -1.17
C LEU A 131 -5.25 0.21 -1.03
N LEU A 132 -4.77 -0.59 -1.97
CA LEU A 132 -4.95 -2.04 -2.00
C LEU A 132 -3.85 -2.79 -1.24
N HIS A 133 -2.82 -2.07 -0.78
CA HIS A 133 -1.68 -2.64 -0.07
C HIS A 133 -1.70 -2.34 1.42
N PRO A 134 -1.07 -3.17 2.26
CA PRO A 134 -0.91 -2.89 3.68
C PRO A 134 -0.24 -1.53 3.91
N VAL A 135 -0.63 -0.84 4.97
CA VAL A 135 -0.08 0.45 5.38
C VAL A 135 0.42 0.38 6.82
N PHE A 136 1.35 1.24 7.19
CA PHE A 136 1.77 1.36 8.59
C PHE A 136 0.74 2.10 9.43
N ASP A 137 0.66 1.75 10.71
CA ASP A 137 -0.02 2.58 11.69
C ASP A 137 0.63 3.96 11.76
N LYS A 138 -0.17 5.02 11.63
CA LYS A 138 0.33 6.40 11.53
C LYS A 138 1.07 6.87 12.78
N LEU A 139 0.63 6.43 13.97
CA LEU A 139 1.27 6.80 15.23
C LEU A 139 2.60 6.07 15.42
N ALA A 140 2.65 4.78 15.06
CA ALA A 140 3.88 4.01 15.09
C ALA A 140 4.90 4.56 14.09
N LEU A 141 4.45 4.90 12.87
CA LEU A 141 5.30 5.45 11.82
C LEU A 141 5.90 6.82 12.21
N SER A 142 5.14 7.69 12.88
CA SER A 142 5.63 9.02 13.28
C SER A 142 6.78 9.00 14.28
N LYS A 143 6.96 7.88 15.00
CA LYS A 143 8.05 7.65 15.97
C LYS A 143 9.20 6.83 15.39
N ALA A 144 9.04 6.32 14.19
CA ALA A 144 10.00 5.43 13.57
C ALA A 144 11.18 6.20 12.98
N LYS A 145 12.38 5.64 13.13
CA LYS A 145 13.62 6.20 12.56
C LYS A 145 13.84 5.62 11.18
N VAL A 146 13.90 6.48 10.17
CA VAL A 146 14.37 6.11 8.82
C VAL A 146 15.87 5.79 8.91
N ILE A 147 16.26 4.64 8.40
CA ILE A 147 17.66 4.17 8.40
C ILE A 147 18.27 4.19 7.00
N THR A 148 17.47 4.12 5.95
CA THR A 148 17.93 4.30 4.57
C THR A 148 16.73 4.53 3.64
N GLN A 149 17.01 4.86 2.38
CA GLN A 149 16.02 5.05 1.33
C GLN A 149 16.50 4.43 0.01
N GLY A 150 15.59 3.75 -0.67
CA GLY A 150 15.76 3.25 -2.03
C GLY A 150 14.63 3.71 -2.94
N LEU A 151 14.49 3.04 -4.06
CA LEU A 151 13.39 3.29 -5.01
C LEU A 151 12.11 2.59 -4.55
N PRO A 152 10.94 3.25 -4.65
CA PRO A 152 9.63 2.66 -4.35
C PRO A 152 9.23 1.66 -5.44
N ALA A 153 9.81 0.46 -5.39
CA ALA A 153 9.74 -0.50 -6.48
C ALA A 153 8.41 -1.28 -6.54
N SER A 154 7.79 -1.54 -5.38
CA SER A 154 6.45 -2.12 -5.29
C SER A 154 5.78 -1.59 -4.02
N PRO A 155 4.53 -1.09 -4.10
CA PRO A 155 3.87 -0.39 -3.01
C PRO A 155 3.57 -1.30 -1.81
N GLY A 156 3.18 -0.66 -0.69
CA GLY A 156 2.79 -1.31 0.55
C GLY A 156 3.77 -1.13 1.69
N ALA A 157 3.35 -1.59 2.86
CA ALA A 157 4.15 -1.63 4.08
C ALA A 157 4.45 -3.09 4.46
N ALA A 158 5.68 -3.38 4.78
CA ALA A 158 6.09 -4.69 5.26
C ALA A 158 6.97 -4.55 6.51
N CYS A 159 6.82 -5.48 7.44
CA CYS A 159 7.64 -5.57 8.63
C CYS A 159 8.01 -7.03 8.87
N GLY A 160 9.26 -7.30 9.20
CA GLY A 160 9.71 -8.66 9.47
C GLY A 160 11.18 -8.72 9.90
N GLN A 161 11.60 -9.94 10.18
CA GLN A 161 12.98 -10.26 10.53
C GLN A 161 13.83 -10.37 9.26
N ILE A 162 15.04 -9.85 9.30
CA ILE A 162 15.98 -9.91 8.19
C ILE A 162 16.37 -11.36 7.92
N VAL A 163 16.29 -11.76 6.66
CA VAL A 163 16.88 -12.99 6.12
C VAL A 163 17.65 -12.68 4.84
N PHE A 164 18.72 -13.44 4.58
CA PHE A 164 19.62 -13.17 3.46
C PHE A 164 19.56 -14.20 2.33
N HIS A 165 18.98 -15.38 2.56
CA HIS A 165 18.84 -16.44 1.57
C HIS A 165 17.38 -16.84 1.38
N ALA A 166 17.07 -17.32 0.18
CA ALA A 166 15.71 -17.74 -0.16
C ALA A 166 15.24 -18.91 0.71
N ASP A 167 16.11 -19.89 0.93
CA ASP A 167 15.83 -21.06 1.76
C ASP A 167 15.51 -20.66 3.21
N ASP A 168 16.29 -19.72 3.79
CA ASP A 168 16.05 -19.19 5.14
C ASP A 168 14.67 -18.46 5.20
N ALA A 169 14.30 -17.76 4.12
CA ALA A 169 13.01 -17.07 4.05
C ALA A 169 11.83 -18.06 4.07
N GLU A 170 11.93 -19.15 3.32
CA GLU A 170 10.93 -20.22 3.27
C GLU A 170 10.83 -20.93 4.63
N GLU A 171 11.95 -21.38 5.21
CA GLU A 171 12.00 -22.07 6.51
C GLU A 171 11.37 -21.21 7.61
N TRP A 172 11.75 -19.92 7.68
CA TRP A 172 11.23 -19.04 8.72
C TRP A 172 9.76 -18.69 8.51
N HIS A 173 9.31 -18.59 7.25
CA HIS A 173 7.90 -18.41 6.94
C HIS A 173 7.07 -19.62 7.38
N ASP A 174 7.54 -20.82 7.12
CA ASP A 174 6.89 -22.07 7.54
C ASP A 174 6.83 -22.22 9.06
N ASP A 175 7.82 -21.68 9.77
CA ASP A 175 7.83 -21.51 11.22
C ASP A 175 6.86 -20.43 11.72
N GLY A 176 6.14 -19.76 10.84
CA GLY A 176 5.19 -18.69 11.16
C GLY A 176 5.81 -17.34 11.46
N LYS A 177 7.09 -17.13 11.11
CA LYS A 177 7.78 -15.85 11.25
C LYS A 177 7.51 -14.95 10.04
N LYS A 178 7.43 -13.65 10.28
CA LYS A 178 7.41 -12.65 9.22
C LYS A 178 8.84 -12.26 8.88
N VAL A 179 9.20 -12.33 7.61
CA VAL A 179 10.58 -12.08 7.18
C VAL A 179 10.66 -11.00 6.11
N ILE A 180 11.76 -10.25 6.13
CA ILE A 180 12.17 -9.33 5.06
C ILE A 180 13.42 -9.90 4.42
N MET A 181 13.33 -10.18 3.12
CA MET A 181 14.46 -10.71 2.37
C MET A 181 15.37 -9.56 1.91
N VAL A 182 16.62 -9.56 2.39
CA VAL A 182 17.62 -8.53 2.09
C VAL A 182 18.70 -9.10 1.18
N ARG A 183 18.85 -8.52 -0.02
CA ARG A 183 19.77 -9.00 -1.05
C ARG A 183 20.60 -7.85 -1.62
N ILE A 184 21.76 -8.16 -2.20
CA ILE A 184 22.45 -7.20 -3.08
C ILE A 184 21.59 -6.98 -4.32
N GLU A 185 21.15 -8.06 -4.95
CA GLU A 185 20.20 -8.13 -6.06
C GLU A 185 19.51 -9.50 -6.04
N THR A 186 18.33 -9.64 -6.62
CA THR A 186 17.62 -10.91 -6.70
C THR A 186 17.79 -11.56 -8.07
N SER A 187 17.73 -12.89 -8.11
CA SER A 187 17.77 -13.74 -9.28
C SER A 187 16.52 -14.63 -9.38
N PRO A 188 16.28 -15.32 -10.50
CA PRO A 188 15.18 -16.27 -10.60
C PRO A 188 15.18 -17.39 -9.56
N GLU A 189 16.34 -17.74 -8.99
CA GLU A 189 16.49 -18.75 -7.94
C GLU A 189 15.90 -18.26 -6.59
N ASP A 190 15.74 -16.95 -6.41
CA ASP A 190 15.20 -16.35 -5.20
C ASP A 190 13.64 -16.32 -5.16
N LEU A 191 12.96 -16.78 -6.20
CA LEU A 191 11.50 -16.64 -6.36
C LEU A 191 10.69 -17.21 -5.19
N ALA A 192 11.06 -18.40 -4.69
CA ALA A 192 10.37 -19.03 -3.58
C ALA A 192 10.54 -18.23 -2.28
N GLY A 193 11.75 -17.80 -1.97
CA GLY A 193 12.02 -16.93 -0.81
C GLY A 193 11.37 -15.56 -0.93
N MET A 194 11.30 -14.96 -2.14
CA MET A 194 10.57 -13.71 -2.37
C MET A 194 9.07 -13.88 -2.13
N SER A 195 8.50 -15.04 -2.48
CA SER A 195 7.11 -15.34 -2.23
C SER A 195 6.80 -15.53 -0.74
N ALA A 196 7.71 -16.18 -0.01
CA ALA A 196 7.60 -16.40 1.43
C ALA A 196 7.77 -15.11 2.26
N ALA A 197 8.60 -14.15 1.78
CA ALA A 197 8.87 -12.91 2.48
C ALA A 197 7.66 -11.95 2.47
N GLU A 198 7.51 -11.14 3.54
CA GLU A 198 6.56 -10.03 3.60
C GLU A 198 7.01 -8.86 2.70
N GLY A 199 8.31 -8.68 2.52
CA GLY A 199 8.87 -7.64 1.67
C GLY A 199 10.30 -7.91 1.26
N ILE A 200 10.76 -7.19 0.23
CA ILE A 200 12.08 -7.35 -0.38
C ILE A 200 12.83 -6.01 -0.33
N LEU A 201 14.08 -6.06 0.13
CA LEU A 201 15.02 -4.95 0.12
C LEU A 201 16.25 -5.32 -0.69
N THR A 202 16.63 -4.50 -1.68
CA THR A 202 17.85 -4.73 -2.45
C THR A 202 18.78 -3.53 -2.45
N ALA A 203 20.10 -3.80 -2.35
CA ALA A 203 21.15 -2.78 -2.46
C ALA A 203 21.21 -2.20 -3.88
N ARG A 204 21.01 -3.04 -4.88
CA ARG A 204 21.09 -2.71 -6.30
C ARG A 204 19.77 -2.98 -7.01
N GLY A 205 19.56 -2.32 -8.12
CA GLY A 205 18.41 -2.53 -8.98
C GLY A 205 17.58 -1.26 -9.16
N GLY A 206 16.95 -1.16 -10.31
CA GLY A 206 16.03 -0.06 -10.68
C GLY A 206 14.57 -0.53 -10.64
N MET A 207 13.67 0.32 -11.11
CA MET A 207 12.22 0.05 -11.21
C MET A 207 11.89 -1.11 -12.18
N THR A 208 12.83 -1.53 -13.02
CA THR A 208 12.72 -2.64 -13.98
C THR A 208 13.62 -3.83 -13.61
N SER A 209 14.25 -3.79 -12.42
CA SER A 209 15.05 -4.93 -11.93
C SER A 209 14.19 -6.16 -11.67
N HIS A 210 14.82 -7.34 -11.60
CA HIS A 210 14.14 -8.59 -11.29
C HIS A 210 13.34 -8.47 -9.98
N ALA A 211 13.95 -7.94 -8.90
CA ALA A 211 13.27 -7.71 -7.63
C ALA A 211 11.99 -6.87 -7.78
N ALA A 212 12.09 -5.75 -8.50
CA ALA A 212 10.97 -4.82 -8.68
C ALA A 212 9.82 -5.42 -9.50
N VAL A 213 10.13 -6.13 -10.60
CA VAL A 213 9.12 -6.72 -11.48
C VAL A 213 8.42 -7.89 -10.80
N VAL A 214 9.19 -8.78 -10.17
CA VAL A 214 8.65 -9.97 -9.51
C VAL A 214 7.85 -9.58 -8.27
N ALA A 215 8.35 -8.68 -7.42
CA ALA A 215 7.63 -8.22 -6.23
C ALA A 215 6.27 -7.59 -6.59
N ARG A 216 6.22 -6.77 -7.64
CA ARG A 216 4.94 -6.23 -8.16
C ARG A 216 4.00 -7.31 -8.65
N GLY A 217 4.51 -8.30 -9.37
CA GLY A 217 3.73 -9.45 -9.83
C GLY A 217 3.16 -10.29 -8.69
N MET A 218 3.86 -10.36 -7.56
CA MET A 218 3.44 -11.07 -6.35
C MET A 218 2.61 -10.21 -5.38
N GLY A 219 2.48 -8.90 -5.63
CA GLY A 219 1.84 -7.95 -4.68
C GLY A 219 2.63 -7.76 -3.38
N LYS A 220 3.94 -8.00 -3.39
CA LYS A 220 4.84 -7.87 -2.23
C LYS A 220 5.48 -6.49 -2.18
N CYS A 221 5.60 -5.93 -0.98
CA CYS A 221 6.33 -4.68 -0.77
C CYS A 221 7.78 -4.79 -1.22
N CYS A 222 8.28 -3.82 -1.97
CA CYS A 222 9.67 -3.84 -2.41
C CYS A 222 10.30 -2.45 -2.40
N VAL A 223 11.48 -2.36 -1.76
CA VAL A 223 12.39 -1.23 -1.85
C VAL A 223 13.64 -1.69 -2.58
N SER A 224 13.92 -1.12 -3.74
CA SER A 224 15.04 -1.53 -4.61
C SER A 224 16.09 -0.43 -4.72
N GLY A 225 17.36 -0.82 -4.92
CA GLY A 225 18.42 0.15 -5.16
C GLY A 225 18.76 1.02 -3.96
N ALA A 226 18.64 0.51 -2.74
CA ALA A 226 19.11 1.19 -1.53
C ALA A 226 20.65 1.11 -1.44
N GLY A 227 21.34 1.94 -2.22
CA GLY A 227 22.78 1.88 -2.45
C GLY A 227 23.66 2.12 -1.21
N SER A 228 23.08 2.60 -0.11
CA SER A 228 23.76 2.80 1.18
C SER A 228 23.86 1.52 2.02
N ILE A 229 23.21 0.42 1.62
CA ILE A 229 23.29 -0.84 2.35
C ILE A 229 24.43 -1.71 1.83
N ASN A 230 25.17 -2.33 2.76
CA ASN A 230 26.25 -3.26 2.46
C ASN A 230 25.93 -4.64 3.06
N VAL A 231 25.68 -5.63 2.20
CA VAL A 231 25.25 -6.98 2.59
C VAL A 231 26.44 -7.92 2.62
N ASP A 232 26.67 -8.57 3.77
CA ASP A 232 27.62 -9.68 3.92
C ASP A 232 26.88 -11.00 4.17
N TYR A 233 26.78 -11.82 3.11
CA TYR A 233 26.08 -13.11 3.18
C TYR A 233 26.78 -14.13 4.08
N LYS A 234 28.13 -14.05 4.24
CA LYS A 234 28.89 -15.00 5.09
C LYS A 234 28.70 -14.69 6.57
N ALA A 235 28.71 -13.40 6.90
CA ALA A 235 28.50 -12.95 8.27
C ALA A 235 26.98 -12.91 8.61
N LYS A 236 26.10 -13.06 7.62
CA LYS A 236 24.64 -12.86 7.72
C LYS A 236 24.32 -11.51 8.38
N THR A 237 24.87 -10.44 7.80
CA THR A 237 24.70 -9.07 8.28
C THR A 237 24.44 -8.09 7.13
N VAL A 238 23.77 -7.00 7.45
CA VAL A 238 23.68 -5.82 6.58
C VAL A 238 24.07 -4.58 7.36
N GLU A 239 25.02 -3.81 6.82
CA GLU A 239 25.41 -2.53 7.36
C GLU A 239 24.60 -1.42 6.67
N ILE A 240 24.00 -0.56 7.47
CA ILE A 240 23.16 0.57 7.03
C ILE A 240 23.60 1.79 7.83
N GLU A 241 24.21 2.80 7.19
CA GLU A 241 24.68 4.03 7.86
C GLU A 241 25.47 3.76 9.15
N ASP A 242 26.55 2.99 9.07
CA ASP A 242 27.42 2.63 10.20
C ASP A 242 26.76 1.76 11.30
N VAL A 243 25.53 1.29 11.09
CA VAL A 243 24.86 0.35 12.01
C VAL A 243 24.76 -1.02 11.35
N VAL A 244 25.21 -2.04 12.06
CA VAL A 244 25.16 -3.43 11.60
C VAL A 244 23.92 -4.12 12.13
N TYR A 245 23.05 -4.57 11.22
CA TYR A 245 21.89 -5.41 11.50
C TYR A 245 22.24 -6.86 11.16
N LYS A 246 21.79 -7.78 12.00
CA LYS A 246 22.03 -9.23 11.85
C LYS A 246 20.78 -9.92 11.34
N GLU A 247 20.96 -11.14 10.85
CA GLU A 247 19.83 -12.02 10.58
C GLU A 247 18.96 -12.17 11.83
N GLY A 248 17.64 -12.01 11.66
CA GLY A 248 16.66 -12.01 12.75
C GLY A 248 16.34 -10.64 13.35
N ASP A 249 17.14 -9.60 13.10
CA ASP A 249 16.77 -8.23 13.50
C ASP A 249 15.56 -7.74 12.70
N TYR A 250 14.72 -6.92 13.34
CA TYR A 250 13.53 -6.39 12.69
C TYR A 250 13.83 -5.12 11.91
N ILE A 251 13.31 -5.07 10.69
CA ILE A 251 13.21 -3.85 9.89
C ILE A 251 11.81 -3.72 9.29
N SER A 252 11.47 -2.51 8.89
CA SER A 252 10.19 -2.21 8.23
C SER A 252 10.42 -1.46 6.93
N LEU A 253 9.70 -1.85 5.87
CA LEU A 253 9.82 -1.29 4.52
C LEU A 253 8.55 -0.53 4.13
N ASN A 254 8.72 0.66 3.60
CA ASN A 254 7.65 1.39 2.93
C ASN A 254 7.91 1.39 1.42
N GLY A 255 7.28 0.45 0.73
CA GLY A 255 7.44 0.31 -0.72
C GLY A 255 6.80 1.44 -1.52
N THR A 256 5.89 2.23 -0.93
CA THR A 256 5.26 3.40 -1.55
C THR A 256 6.19 4.62 -1.56
N THR A 257 7.02 4.79 -0.51
CA THR A 257 7.95 5.93 -0.38
C THR A 257 9.41 5.56 -0.62
N GLY A 258 9.74 4.27 -0.61
CA GLY A 258 11.11 3.76 -0.69
C GLY A 258 11.89 3.86 0.62
N GLN A 259 11.25 4.20 1.73
CA GLN A 259 11.89 4.35 3.03
C GLN A 259 12.02 3.01 3.76
N VAL A 260 13.13 2.85 4.47
CA VAL A 260 13.42 1.71 5.34
C VAL A 260 13.57 2.22 6.77
N TYR A 261 12.94 1.54 7.71
CA TYR A 261 12.91 1.93 9.11
C TYR A 261 13.55 0.86 10.00
N ALA A 262 14.17 1.31 11.09
CA ALA A 262 14.66 0.41 12.13
C ALA A 262 13.50 -0.18 12.94
N GLY A 263 13.61 -1.47 13.27
CA GLY A 263 12.68 -2.13 14.18
C GLY A 263 11.34 -2.49 13.57
N GLN A 264 10.44 -2.88 14.45
CA GLN A 264 9.11 -3.36 14.12
C GLN A 264 8.10 -2.23 14.14
N ILE A 265 7.46 -1.95 13.00
CA ILE A 265 6.35 -1.02 12.88
C ILE A 265 5.09 -1.84 12.55
N GLU A 266 4.02 -1.63 13.32
CA GLU A 266 2.76 -2.33 13.09
C GLU A 266 2.17 -1.96 11.73
N THR A 267 1.76 -3.00 10.99
CA THR A 267 1.10 -2.87 9.70
C THR A 267 -0.39 -3.16 9.83
N LYS A 268 -1.21 -2.40 9.10
CA LYS A 268 -2.64 -2.66 8.94
C LYS A 268 -2.89 -3.18 7.53
N ALA A 269 -3.70 -4.22 7.42
CA ALA A 269 -4.13 -4.73 6.13
C ALA A 269 -4.85 -3.63 5.34
N ALA A 270 -4.81 -3.73 4.02
CA ALA A 270 -5.62 -2.88 3.16
C ALA A 270 -7.11 -3.10 3.49
N GLU A 271 -7.76 -2.05 3.98
CA GLU A 271 -9.20 -2.06 4.17
C GLU A 271 -9.85 -1.26 3.04
N LEU A 272 -10.81 -1.88 2.37
CA LEU A 272 -11.69 -1.16 1.45
C LEU A 272 -12.59 -0.26 2.31
N SER A 273 -12.15 0.98 2.57
CA SER A 273 -12.92 1.96 3.34
C SER A 273 -14.26 2.24 2.67
N GLY A 274 -15.22 2.78 3.43
CA GLY A 274 -16.56 3.12 2.90
C GLY A 274 -16.51 3.98 1.63
N ASP A 275 -15.70 5.04 1.64
CA ASP A 275 -15.55 5.94 0.49
C ASP A 275 -14.91 5.23 -0.72
N PHE A 276 -13.91 4.36 -0.50
CA PHE A 276 -13.30 3.58 -1.57
C PHE A 276 -14.30 2.58 -2.18
N LYS A 277 -15.07 1.89 -1.32
CA LYS A 277 -16.10 0.98 -1.79
C LYS A 277 -17.16 1.70 -2.62
N GLU A 278 -17.63 2.86 -2.15
CA GLU A 278 -18.61 3.68 -2.87
C GLU A 278 -18.07 4.14 -4.23
N LEU A 279 -16.79 4.56 -4.29
CA LEU A 279 -16.13 4.89 -5.56
C LEU A 279 -16.11 3.67 -6.51
N MET A 280 -15.81 2.47 -6.01
CA MET A 280 -15.80 1.26 -6.83
C MET A 280 -17.20 0.88 -7.31
N ASP A 281 -18.23 1.05 -6.48
CA ASP A 281 -19.63 0.84 -6.87
C ASP A 281 -20.05 1.83 -7.98
N LEU A 282 -19.58 3.08 -7.92
CA LEU A 282 -19.78 4.06 -9.00
C LEU A 282 -19.03 3.65 -10.28
N CYS A 283 -17.79 3.16 -10.17
CA CYS A 283 -17.05 2.64 -11.32
C CYS A 283 -17.80 1.47 -11.98
N ASP A 284 -18.34 0.55 -11.20
CA ASP A 284 -19.13 -0.59 -11.70
C ASP A 284 -20.40 -0.13 -12.43
N LYS A 285 -21.05 0.96 -11.98
CA LYS A 285 -22.23 1.54 -12.64
C LYS A 285 -21.95 2.06 -14.06
N TYR A 286 -20.74 2.59 -14.30
CA TYR A 286 -20.35 3.19 -15.57
C TYR A 286 -19.48 2.31 -16.46
N THR A 287 -18.95 1.20 -15.91
CA THR A 287 -18.09 0.29 -16.66
C THR A 287 -18.89 -0.45 -17.75
N LYS A 288 -18.25 -0.62 -18.92
CA LYS A 288 -18.84 -1.37 -20.04
C LYS A 288 -18.16 -2.72 -20.24
N MET A 289 -16.95 -2.88 -19.69
CA MET A 289 -16.15 -4.10 -19.83
C MET A 289 -16.05 -4.81 -18.49
N GLU A 290 -16.33 -6.10 -18.48
CA GLU A 290 -16.12 -6.93 -17.31
C GLU A 290 -14.64 -7.27 -17.13
N ILE A 291 -14.14 -7.11 -15.90
CA ILE A 291 -12.78 -7.49 -15.55
C ILE A 291 -12.79 -8.95 -15.10
N ARG A 292 -11.96 -9.77 -15.75
CA ARG A 292 -11.71 -11.16 -15.39
C ARG A 292 -10.26 -11.30 -14.98
N THR A 293 -10.03 -11.98 -13.87
CA THR A 293 -8.69 -12.21 -13.33
C THR A 293 -8.21 -13.63 -13.63
N ASN A 294 -6.92 -13.90 -13.42
CA ASN A 294 -6.41 -15.25 -13.36
C ASN A 294 -6.53 -15.75 -11.91
N ALA A 295 -6.99 -16.98 -11.74
CA ALA A 295 -7.05 -17.65 -10.46
C ALA A 295 -6.93 -19.16 -10.66
N ASP A 296 -5.98 -19.78 -9.97
CA ASP A 296 -5.62 -21.18 -10.13
C ASP A 296 -6.05 -22.01 -8.90
N THR A 297 -6.42 -21.36 -7.80
CA THR A 297 -6.86 -22.01 -6.55
C THR A 297 -8.22 -21.48 -6.08
N PRO A 298 -8.95 -22.24 -5.22
CA PRO A 298 -10.17 -21.75 -4.58
C PRO A 298 -9.96 -20.47 -3.74
N HIS A 299 -8.76 -20.31 -3.15
CA HIS A 299 -8.39 -19.13 -2.39
C HIS A 299 -8.30 -17.91 -3.29
N ASP A 300 -7.54 -18.00 -4.38
CA ASP A 300 -7.38 -16.92 -5.36
C ASP A 300 -8.73 -16.48 -5.93
N ALA A 301 -9.60 -17.44 -6.24
CA ALA A 301 -10.94 -17.16 -6.73
C ALA A 301 -11.78 -16.35 -5.72
N LYS A 302 -11.69 -16.68 -4.42
CA LYS A 302 -12.36 -15.92 -3.36
C LYS A 302 -11.80 -14.50 -3.24
N VAL A 303 -10.49 -14.37 -3.24
CA VAL A 303 -9.80 -13.07 -3.19
C VAL A 303 -10.20 -12.22 -4.39
N ALA A 304 -10.13 -12.77 -5.59
CA ALA A 304 -10.56 -12.12 -6.82
C ALA A 304 -12.01 -11.60 -6.74
N ARG A 305 -12.91 -12.41 -6.20
CA ARG A 305 -14.31 -12.05 -6.02
C ARG A 305 -14.48 -10.89 -5.02
N THR A 306 -13.70 -10.91 -3.94
CA THR A 306 -13.69 -9.83 -2.93
C THR A 306 -13.24 -8.50 -3.53
N PHE A 307 -12.26 -8.54 -4.43
CA PHE A 307 -11.78 -7.37 -5.17
C PHE A 307 -12.65 -6.97 -6.39
N GLY A 308 -13.81 -7.60 -6.56
CA GLY A 308 -14.80 -7.19 -7.55
C GLY A 308 -14.63 -7.81 -8.94
N ALA A 309 -13.80 -8.84 -9.12
CA ALA A 309 -13.70 -9.56 -10.39
C ALA A 309 -15.05 -10.17 -10.79
N LYS A 310 -15.43 -9.99 -12.06
CA LYS A 310 -16.70 -10.48 -12.63
C LYS A 310 -16.54 -11.86 -13.28
N GLY A 311 -15.35 -12.46 -13.20
CA GLY A 311 -15.08 -13.79 -13.73
C GLY A 311 -13.61 -14.18 -13.64
N ILE A 312 -13.29 -15.40 -14.04
CA ILE A 312 -11.93 -15.88 -14.22
C ILE A 312 -11.63 -15.93 -15.72
N GLY A 313 -10.60 -15.19 -16.13
CA GLY A 313 -10.12 -15.15 -17.51
C GLY A 313 -9.28 -16.36 -17.87
N LEU A 314 -8.55 -16.92 -16.88
CA LEU A 314 -7.76 -18.13 -17.04
C LEU A 314 -7.54 -18.83 -15.71
N THR A 315 -7.90 -20.10 -15.65
CA THR A 315 -7.45 -21.07 -14.65
C THR A 315 -6.46 -22.01 -15.33
N ARG A 316 -5.24 -22.06 -14.82
CA ARG A 316 -4.15 -22.89 -15.34
C ARG A 316 -4.13 -24.20 -14.56
N THR A 317 -4.60 -25.27 -15.17
CA THR A 317 -4.70 -26.56 -14.50
C THR A 317 -3.36 -27.16 -14.13
N GLU A 318 -2.29 -26.84 -14.88
CA GLU A 318 -0.93 -27.22 -14.56
C GLU A 318 -0.44 -26.68 -13.21
N HIS A 319 -0.89 -25.50 -12.79
CA HIS A 319 -0.52 -24.90 -11.50
C HIS A 319 -1.19 -25.60 -10.30
N MET A 320 -2.28 -26.30 -10.53
CA MET A 320 -2.98 -27.04 -9.46
C MET A 320 -2.17 -28.22 -8.90
N PHE A 321 -1.12 -28.64 -9.61
CA PHE A 321 -0.34 -29.85 -9.28
C PHE A 321 1.03 -29.54 -8.63
N PHE A 322 1.33 -28.28 -8.32
CA PHE A 322 2.59 -27.91 -7.65
C PHE A 322 2.61 -28.18 -6.13
N ASP A 323 1.51 -28.60 -5.56
CA ASP A 323 1.44 -29.06 -4.16
C ASP A 323 2.18 -30.39 -3.98
N ASP A 324 2.93 -30.56 -2.90
CA ASP A 324 3.78 -31.74 -2.63
C ASP A 324 3.04 -33.08 -2.72
N GLN A 325 1.76 -33.10 -2.32
CA GLN A 325 0.94 -34.32 -2.40
C GLN A 325 0.50 -34.64 -3.82
N LYS A 326 0.35 -33.63 -4.67
CA LYS A 326 -0.16 -33.77 -6.04
C LYS A 326 0.97 -33.99 -7.04
N ILE A 327 2.15 -33.40 -6.80
CA ILE A 327 3.25 -33.43 -7.75
C ILE A 327 3.81 -34.84 -7.98
N VAL A 328 3.79 -35.69 -6.95
CA VAL A 328 4.24 -37.08 -7.06
C VAL A 328 3.34 -37.86 -8.02
N ALA A 329 2.02 -37.75 -7.86
CA ALA A 329 1.07 -38.42 -8.76
C ALA A 329 1.12 -37.87 -10.17
N MET A 330 1.40 -36.57 -10.34
CA MET A 330 1.60 -35.94 -11.66
C MET A 330 2.85 -36.47 -12.34
N ARG A 331 3.96 -36.62 -11.61
CA ARG A 331 5.19 -37.25 -12.15
C ARG A 331 4.97 -38.71 -12.52
N GLU A 332 4.25 -39.47 -11.68
CA GLU A 332 3.86 -40.87 -12.02
C GLU A 332 3.06 -40.92 -13.32
N MET A 333 2.13 -40.01 -13.53
CA MET A 333 1.31 -39.93 -14.76
C MET A 333 2.15 -39.63 -15.99
N ILE A 334 3.07 -38.66 -15.89
CA ILE A 334 3.96 -38.25 -17.00
C ILE A 334 4.93 -39.38 -17.37
N LEU A 335 5.48 -40.06 -16.36
CA LEU A 335 6.50 -41.11 -16.57
C LEU A 335 5.91 -42.50 -16.81
N ALA A 336 4.59 -42.62 -16.84
CA ALA A 336 3.96 -43.94 -17.10
C ALA A 336 4.12 -44.38 -18.54
N ASP A 337 4.75 -45.55 -18.73
CA ASP A 337 4.98 -46.17 -20.05
C ASP A 337 3.74 -46.93 -20.57
N THR A 338 2.80 -47.22 -19.69
CA THR A 338 1.59 -48.01 -20.05
C THR A 338 0.31 -47.20 -19.74
N VAL A 339 -0.75 -47.54 -20.46
CA VAL A 339 -2.08 -46.92 -20.26
C VAL A 339 -2.58 -47.21 -18.83
N GLU A 340 -2.44 -48.47 -18.37
CA GLU A 340 -2.89 -48.89 -17.01
C GLU A 340 -2.10 -48.13 -15.91
N GLY A 341 -0.79 -47.91 -16.12
CA GLY A 341 0.03 -47.12 -15.19
C GLY A 341 -0.44 -45.68 -15.13
N ARG A 342 -0.73 -45.06 -16.30
CA ARG A 342 -1.24 -43.71 -16.40
C ARG A 342 -2.62 -43.54 -15.77
N GLU A 343 -3.55 -44.49 -15.99
CA GLU A 343 -4.88 -44.49 -15.40
C GLU A 343 -4.82 -44.57 -13.87
N LYS A 344 -3.91 -45.37 -13.31
CA LYS A 344 -3.70 -45.44 -11.84
C LYS A 344 -3.21 -44.10 -11.27
N ALA A 345 -2.30 -43.41 -11.94
CA ALA A 345 -1.83 -42.10 -11.52
C ALA A 345 -2.92 -41.04 -11.65
N LEU A 346 -3.68 -41.03 -12.73
CA LEU A 346 -4.83 -40.15 -12.93
C LEU A 346 -5.92 -40.35 -11.86
N ALA A 347 -6.18 -41.59 -11.46
CA ALA A 347 -7.13 -41.91 -10.40
C ALA A 347 -6.72 -41.27 -9.04
N LYS A 348 -5.41 -41.06 -8.79
CA LYS A 348 -4.92 -40.34 -7.61
C LYS A 348 -5.14 -38.85 -7.72
N LEU A 349 -5.01 -38.27 -8.92
CA LEU A 349 -5.16 -36.83 -9.16
C LEU A 349 -6.62 -36.38 -9.19
N LEU A 350 -7.53 -37.21 -9.67
CA LEU A 350 -8.93 -36.86 -9.87
C LEU A 350 -9.64 -36.27 -8.63
N PRO A 351 -9.50 -36.82 -7.43
CA PRO A 351 -10.14 -36.23 -6.24
C PRO A 351 -9.67 -34.82 -5.92
N TYR A 352 -8.38 -34.56 -6.06
CA TYR A 352 -7.79 -33.24 -5.82
C TYR A 352 -8.29 -32.21 -6.83
N GLN A 353 -8.19 -32.53 -8.13
CA GLN A 353 -8.64 -31.63 -9.20
C GLN A 353 -10.15 -31.35 -9.11
N LYS A 354 -10.95 -32.38 -8.76
CA LYS A 354 -12.38 -32.20 -8.52
C LYS A 354 -12.66 -31.25 -7.35
N ALA A 355 -11.89 -31.34 -6.27
CA ALA A 355 -12.03 -30.46 -5.12
C ALA A 355 -11.62 -29.01 -5.47
N ASP A 356 -10.53 -28.82 -6.21
CA ASP A 356 -10.05 -27.51 -6.66
C ASP A 356 -11.09 -26.84 -7.57
N PHE A 357 -11.60 -27.53 -8.59
CA PHE A 357 -12.64 -27.00 -9.46
C PHE A 357 -13.94 -26.70 -8.72
N TYR A 358 -14.37 -27.58 -7.84
CA TYR A 358 -15.54 -27.34 -7.03
C TYR A 358 -15.38 -26.06 -6.19
N GLY A 359 -14.22 -25.88 -5.57
CA GLY A 359 -13.92 -24.69 -4.77
C GLY A 359 -13.89 -23.41 -5.59
N ILE A 360 -13.26 -23.43 -6.77
CA ILE A 360 -13.20 -22.30 -7.71
C ILE A 360 -14.59 -21.94 -8.21
N LEU A 361 -15.33 -22.93 -8.73
CA LEU A 361 -16.68 -22.70 -9.28
C LEU A 361 -17.66 -22.22 -8.20
N LYS A 362 -17.55 -22.73 -6.97
CA LYS A 362 -18.34 -22.27 -5.83
C LYS A 362 -18.02 -20.82 -5.46
N ALA A 363 -16.75 -20.43 -5.47
CA ALA A 363 -16.35 -19.06 -5.19
C ALA A 363 -16.83 -18.08 -6.28
N MET A 364 -16.91 -18.54 -7.52
CA MET A 364 -17.29 -17.79 -8.70
C MET A 364 -18.73 -18.06 -9.16
N ASP A 365 -19.60 -18.50 -8.25
CA ASP A 365 -20.99 -18.79 -8.59
C ASP A 365 -21.66 -17.59 -9.29
N GLY A 366 -22.32 -17.86 -10.43
CA GLY A 366 -22.91 -16.85 -11.31
C GLY A 366 -21.93 -16.09 -12.21
N CYS A 367 -20.62 -16.42 -12.19
CA CYS A 367 -19.58 -15.76 -12.99
C CYS A 367 -18.98 -16.72 -14.03
N HIS A 368 -18.45 -16.15 -15.11
CA HIS A 368 -17.72 -16.95 -16.11
C HIS A 368 -16.34 -17.40 -15.58
N VAL A 369 -16.00 -18.67 -15.84
CA VAL A 369 -14.72 -19.26 -15.51
C VAL A 369 -14.15 -19.97 -16.75
N ASN A 370 -13.00 -19.49 -17.24
CA ASN A 370 -12.28 -20.16 -18.31
C ASN A 370 -11.21 -21.07 -17.71
N ILE A 371 -11.22 -22.33 -18.12
CA ILE A 371 -10.28 -23.36 -17.68
C ILE A 371 -9.43 -23.80 -18.85
N ARG A 372 -8.11 -23.78 -18.70
CA ARG A 372 -7.18 -24.37 -19.67
C ARG A 372 -6.98 -25.84 -19.32
N PHE A 373 -7.26 -26.72 -20.25
CA PHE A 373 -6.96 -28.12 -20.08
C PHE A 373 -5.45 -28.38 -20.19
N LEU A 374 -5.01 -29.47 -19.57
CA LEU A 374 -3.66 -30.00 -19.80
C LEU A 374 -3.58 -30.53 -21.23
N ASP A 375 -2.49 -30.20 -21.91
CA ASP A 375 -2.14 -30.69 -23.23
C ASP A 375 -1.05 -31.76 -23.12
#